data_dd0a1dbbf954effa9f0b5d6676f39a5c
#
_entry.id   dd0a1dbbf954effa9f0b5d6676f39a5c
#
_cell.length_a   1.000
_cell.length_b   1.000
_cell.length_c   1.000
_cell.angle_alpha   90.00
_cell.angle_beta   90.00
_cell.angle_gamma   90.00
#
_symmetry.space_group_name_H-M   'P 1'
#
loop_
_entity.id
_entity.type
_entity.pdbx_description
1 polymer ?
#
loop_
_entity_poly.entity_id
_entity_poly.type
_entity_poly.pdbx_seq_one_letter_code
_entity_poly.pdbx_strand_id
1 'polypeptide(L)'
;MIINITQHCTLRCPHCMQNAGPERNEIMSKDMFLQALQFAKNIGSNAVMISGGEPTSHSDFFYFLEVLVKSDFLAVSVLSNGTFIRDHSFTEHFAKMVENRRGFFLQISSFKGLYANYDEVHKPNLKAWRLFGNKVAVCDNPSDIQTKPLGRACNGKWHEEAKRVNGFPSCINSALILAQTKEIQDIGIGALMERHQKFCLPIVSWDGSIRLGESEQCKVVANITEPLPDINQKLINFRPCGGCDSYKWHLQDPVTEQEKTVSNILWPTNNI
;
A
#
# COMPACT_ATOMS: atom_id res chain seq x y z
N MET A 1 7.03 -3.26 -4.03
CA MET A 1 6.53 -1.91 -4.36
C MET A 1 5.02 -1.90 -4.45
N ILE A 2 4.34 -0.80 -4.09
CA ILE A 2 2.89 -0.64 -4.23
C ILE A 2 2.60 0.32 -5.39
N ILE A 3 1.62 -0.01 -6.23
CA ILE A 3 1.14 0.84 -7.32
C ILE A 3 -0.34 1.14 -7.08
N ASN A 4 -0.65 2.40 -6.76
CA ASN A 4 -2.01 2.88 -6.62
C ASN A 4 -2.54 3.30 -7.99
N ILE A 5 -3.27 2.40 -8.65
CA ILE A 5 -3.72 2.61 -10.04
C ILE A 5 -4.92 3.53 -10.17
N THR A 6 -5.63 3.82 -9.07
CA THR A 6 -6.81 4.70 -9.07
C THR A 6 -7.07 5.26 -7.69
N GLN A 7 -7.77 6.41 -7.64
CA GLN A 7 -8.39 6.94 -6.42
C GLN A 7 -9.91 6.68 -6.39
N HIS A 8 -10.48 6.20 -7.52
CA HIS A 8 -11.87 5.76 -7.51
C HIS A 8 -12.02 4.54 -6.60
N CYS A 9 -13.08 4.53 -5.80
CA CYS A 9 -13.42 3.41 -4.93
C CYS A 9 -14.93 3.24 -4.86
N THR A 10 -15.39 2.00 -4.90
CA THR A 10 -16.81 1.66 -4.74
C THR A 10 -17.35 1.91 -3.34
N LEU A 11 -16.47 2.15 -2.37
CA LEU A 11 -16.79 2.40 -0.97
C LEU A 11 -16.26 3.76 -0.50
N ARG A 12 -16.86 4.28 0.58
CA ARG A 12 -16.44 5.49 1.27
C ARG A 12 -16.14 5.19 2.74
N CYS A 13 -15.13 4.38 2.98
CA CYS A 13 -14.78 3.94 4.33
C CYS A 13 -14.27 5.10 5.19
N PRO A 14 -14.73 5.21 6.45
CA PRO A 14 -14.35 6.31 7.35
C PRO A 14 -12.87 6.28 7.75
N HIS A 15 -12.25 5.12 7.70
CA HIS A 15 -10.83 4.88 8.04
C HIS A 15 -9.88 4.93 6.83
N CYS A 16 -10.36 5.35 5.65
CA CYS A 16 -9.55 5.33 4.43
C CYS A 16 -8.40 6.33 4.48
N MET A 17 -7.18 5.84 4.51
CA MET A 17 -5.96 6.66 4.50
C MET A 17 -5.69 7.31 3.14
N GLN A 18 -6.17 6.72 2.05
CA GLN A 18 -6.03 7.24 0.68
C GLN A 18 -7.07 8.31 0.33
N ASN A 19 -8.07 8.53 1.20
CA ASN A 19 -9.21 9.42 0.90
C ASN A 19 -9.92 9.08 -0.42
N ALA A 20 -9.87 7.81 -0.83
CA ALA A 20 -10.51 7.30 -2.03
C ALA A 20 -12.04 7.23 -1.89
N GLY A 21 -12.78 7.33 -2.98
CA GLY A 21 -14.24 7.28 -2.95
C GLY A 21 -14.87 7.26 -4.35
N PRO A 22 -16.21 7.09 -4.41
CA PRO A 22 -16.94 7.04 -5.69
C PRO A 22 -16.87 8.35 -6.50
N GLU A 23 -16.60 9.45 -5.82
CA GLU A 23 -16.46 10.78 -6.43
C GLU A 23 -15.10 11.04 -7.08
N ARG A 24 -14.13 10.16 -6.85
CA ARG A 24 -12.78 10.30 -7.39
C ARG A 24 -12.71 9.69 -8.79
N ASN A 25 -12.00 10.37 -9.70
CA ASN A 25 -11.90 9.97 -11.10
C ASN A 25 -10.46 9.78 -11.57
N GLU A 26 -9.50 9.89 -10.66
CA GLU A 26 -8.09 9.72 -10.96
C GLU A 26 -7.78 8.26 -11.26
N ILE A 27 -7.23 8.01 -12.43
CA ILE A 27 -6.86 6.69 -12.93
C ILE A 27 -5.47 6.72 -13.57
N MET A 28 -4.75 5.62 -13.46
CA MET A 28 -3.45 5.41 -14.09
C MET A 28 -3.61 4.99 -15.55
N SER A 29 -2.86 5.61 -16.45
CA SER A 29 -2.82 5.15 -17.84
C SER A 29 -2.00 3.85 -17.97
N LYS A 30 -2.20 3.11 -19.08
CA LYS A 30 -1.41 1.91 -19.39
C LYS A 30 0.08 2.21 -19.46
N ASP A 31 0.45 3.31 -20.10
CA ASP A 31 1.86 3.70 -20.25
C ASP A 31 2.49 4.03 -18.89
N MET A 32 1.76 4.74 -18.03
CA MET A 32 2.22 5.04 -16.68
C MET A 32 2.39 3.77 -15.84
N PHE A 33 1.49 2.79 -16.00
CA PHE A 33 1.61 1.50 -15.33
C PHE A 33 2.86 0.73 -15.77
N LEU A 34 3.15 0.67 -17.07
CA LEU A 34 4.35 0.04 -17.59
C LEU A 34 5.63 0.73 -17.09
N GLN A 35 5.63 2.06 -17.05
CA GLN A 35 6.74 2.82 -16.46
C GLN A 35 6.90 2.52 -14.96
N ALA A 36 5.79 2.39 -14.21
CA ALA A 36 5.84 2.02 -12.80
C ALA A 36 6.43 0.62 -12.59
N LEU A 37 6.11 -0.35 -13.44
CA LEU A 37 6.71 -1.68 -13.38
C LEU A 37 8.21 -1.66 -13.75
N GLN A 38 8.58 -0.86 -14.74
CA GLN A 38 9.99 -0.68 -15.08
C GLN A 38 10.75 -0.02 -13.93
N PHE A 39 10.17 0.99 -13.30
CA PHE A 39 10.73 1.60 -12.10
C PHE A 39 10.90 0.57 -10.96
N ALA A 40 9.88 -0.27 -10.71
CA ALA A 40 9.98 -1.35 -9.72
C ALA A 40 11.20 -2.25 -9.96
N LYS A 41 11.41 -2.67 -11.21
CA LYS A 41 12.59 -3.46 -11.60
C LYS A 41 13.90 -2.72 -11.37
N ASN A 42 13.94 -1.46 -11.77
CA ASN A 42 15.14 -0.61 -11.69
C ASN A 42 15.60 -0.38 -10.24
N ILE A 43 14.66 -0.33 -9.29
CA ILE A 43 14.99 -0.22 -7.86
C ILE A 43 15.23 -1.59 -7.19
N GLY A 44 15.20 -2.69 -7.94
CA GLY A 44 15.42 -4.05 -7.42
C GLY A 44 14.23 -4.64 -6.64
N SER A 45 13.01 -4.17 -6.86
CA SER A 45 11.82 -4.74 -6.21
C SER A 45 11.51 -6.12 -6.77
N ASN A 46 11.31 -7.12 -5.90
CA ASN A 46 10.92 -8.47 -6.27
C ASN A 46 9.41 -8.69 -6.21
N ALA A 47 8.68 -7.77 -5.60
CA ALA A 47 7.25 -7.86 -5.41
C ALA A 47 6.53 -6.58 -5.83
N VAL A 48 5.36 -6.74 -6.45
CA VAL A 48 4.48 -5.64 -6.83
C VAL A 48 3.06 -5.90 -6.34
N MET A 49 2.46 -4.89 -5.71
CA MET A 49 1.06 -4.88 -5.30
C MET A 49 0.30 -3.81 -6.06
N ILE A 50 -0.79 -4.19 -6.72
CA ILE A 50 -1.80 -3.22 -7.18
C ILE A 50 -2.72 -2.86 -6.01
N SER A 51 -2.91 -1.56 -5.81
CA SER A 51 -3.78 -0.97 -4.80
C SER A 51 -4.37 0.35 -5.31
N GLY A 52 -4.84 1.19 -4.40
CA GLY A 52 -5.40 2.51 -4.68
C GLY A 52 -6.68 2.75 -3.91
N GLY A 53 -7.73 3.22 -4.58
CA GLY A 53 -9.10 3.17 -4.11
C GLY A 53 -9.60 1.73 -4.15
N GLU A 54 -10.31 1.36 -5.21
CA GLU A 54 -10.64 -0.03 -5.49
C GLU A 54 -10.06 -0.39 -6.87
N PRO A 55 -8.96 -1.16 -6.94
CA PRO A 55 -8.29 -1.43 -8.20
C PRO A 55 -9.16 -2.18 -9.21
N THR A 56 -10.09 -3.04 -8.75
CA THR A 56 -10.99 -3.79 -9.64
C THR A 56 -12.03 -2.91 -10.32
N SER A 57 -12.20 -1.66 -9.88
CA SER A 57 -13.06 -0.68 -10.54
C SER A 57 -12.38 0.09 -11.68
N HIS A 58 -11.08 -0.11 -11.88
CA HIS A 58 -10.34 0.52 -12.97
C HIS A 58 -10.71 -0.12 -14.32
N SER A 59 -11.01 0.69 -15.33
CA SER A 59 -11.41 0.20 -16.66
C SER A 59 -10.39 -0.74 -17.30
N ASP A 60 -9.10 -0.51 -17.07
CA ASP A 60 -8.00 -1.33 -17.59
C ASP A 60 -7.47 -2.35 -16.57
N PHE A 61 -8.23 -2.69 -15.52
CA PHE A 61 -7.78 -3.61 -14.47
C PHE A 61 -7.25 -4.93 -15.04
N PHE A 62 -7.99 -5.56 -15.94
CA PHE A 62 -7.59 -6.84 -16.53
C PHE A 62 -6.34 -6.73 -17.39
N TYR A 63 -6.13 -5.61 -18.08
CA TYR A 63 -4.88 -5.35 -18.78
C TYR A 63 -3.70 -5.31 -17.80
N PHE A 64 -3.83 -4.56 -16.69
CA PHE A 64 -2.78 -4.48 -15.67
C PHE A 64 -2.51 -5.84 -15.02
N LEU A 65 -3.57 -6.59 -14.73
CA LEU A 65 -3.47 -7.93 -14.18
C LEU A 65 -2.74 -8.87 -15.15
N GLU A 66 -3.06 -8.83 -16.43
CA GLU A 66 -2.41 -9.64 -17.46
C GLU A 66 -0.89 -9.35 -17.52
N VAL A 67 -0.52 -8.08 -17.54
CA VAL A 67 0.89 -7.66 -17.52
C VAL A 67 1.60 -8.19 -16.28
N LEU A 68 0.99 -8.08 -15.10
CA LEU A 68 1.57 -8.59 -13.85
C LEU A 68 1.68 -10.11 -13.83
N VAL A 69 0.66 -10.82 -14.28
CA VAL A 69 0.66 -12.30 -14.30
C VAL A 69 1.78 -12.82 -15.20
N LYS A 70 2.06 -12.13 -16.30
CA LYS A 70 3.15 -12.46 -17.26
C LYS A 70 4.52 -11.95 -16.83
N SER A 71 4.59 -11.11 -15.79
CA SER A 71 5.85 -10.53 -15.34
C SER A 71 6.75 -11.54 -14.62
N ASP A 72 8.01 -11.19 -14.48
CA ASP A 72 9.05 -11.96 -13.79
C ASP A 72 9.19 -11.62 -12.28
N PHE A 73 8.34 -10.77 -11.73
CA PHE A 73 8.32 -10.51 -10.29
C PHE A 73 8.06 -11.81 -9.51
N LEU A 74 8.76 -12.02 -8.41
CA LEU A 74 8.58 -13.20 -7.55
C LEU A 74 7.18 -13.25 -6.94
N ALA A 75 6.68 -12.10 -6.50
CA ALA A 75 5.35 -11.97 -5.96
C ALA A 75 4.58 -10.82 -6.63
N VAL A 76 3.32 -11.07 -6.94
CA VAL A 76 2.38 -10.06 -7.41
C VAL A 76 1.10 -10.17 -6.59
N SER A 77 0.51 -9.03 -6.23
CA SER A 77 -0.69 -9.04 -5.40
C SER A 77 -1.68 -7.95 -5.78
N VAL A 78 -2.92 -8.17 -5.42
CA VAL A 78 -4.01 -7.19 -5.54
C VAL A 78 -4.61 -7.00 -4.16
N LEU A 79 -4.72 -5.75 -3.71
CA LEU A 79 -5.44 -5.37 -2.50
C LEU A 79 -6.80 -4.80 -2.90
N SER A 80 -7.88 -5.44 -2.49
CA SER A 80 -9.26 -5.09 -2.87
C SER A 80 -10.19 -5.07 -1.67
N ASN A 81 -11.26 -4.30 -1.76
CA ASN A 81 -12.37 -4.35 -0.80
C ASN A 81 -13.37 -5.49 -1.09
N GLY A 82 -13.15 -6.24 -2.18
CA GLY A 82 -13.94 -7.41 -2.54
C GLY A 82 -15.29 -7.14 -3.21
N THR A 83 -15.66 -5.88 -3.51
CA THR A 83 -16.97 -5.57 -4.12
C THR A 83 -17.16 -6.18 -5.51
N PHE A 84 -16.08 -6.54 -6.20
CA PHE A 84 -16.12 -7.18 -7.52
C PHE A 84 -16.86 -8.55 -7.53
N ILE A 85 -16.99 -9.21 -6.37
CA ILE A 85 -17.69 -10.49 -6.26
C ILE A 85 -19.18 -10.41 -6.61
N ARG A 86 -19.76 -9.21 -6.66
CA ARG A 86 -21.13 -8.96 -7.13
C ARG A 86 -21.31 -9.34 -8.61
N ASP A 87 -20.22 -9.26 -9.37
CA ASP A 87 -20.17 -9.69 -10.76
C ASP A 87 -19.49 -11.07 -10.85
N HIS A 88 -20.31 -12.09 -11.10
CA HIS A 88 -19.83 -13.46 -11.19
C HIS A 88 -18.90 -13.68 -12.37
N SER A 89 -19.22 -13.09 -13.52
CA SER A 89 -18.40 -13.19 -14.72
C SER A 89 -17.02 -12.54 -14.53
N PHE A 90 -16.99 -11.37 -13.92
CA PHE A 90 -15.74 -10.70 -13.53
C PHE A 90 -14.92 -11.57 -12.58
N THR A 91 -15.57 -12.14 -11.56
CA THR A 91 -14.90 -12.96 -10.53
C THR A 91 -14.29 -14.22 -11.14
N GLU A 92 -15.02 -14.92 -12.00
CA GLU A 92 -14.52 -16.12 -12.70
C GLU A 92 -13.36 -15.79 -13.63
N HIS A 93 -13.49 -14.71 -14.40
CA HIS A 93 -12.43 -14.26 -15.30
C HIS A 93 -11.16 -13.91 -14.53
N PHE A 94 -11.29 -13.16 -13.44
CA PHE A 94 -10.17 -12.81 -12.56
C PHE A 94 -9.48 -14.06 -12.02
N ALA A 95 -10.24 -14.98 -11.43
CA ALA A 95 -9.72 -16.23 -10.86
C ALA A 95 -8.96 -17.06 -11.91
N LYS A 96 -9.52 -17.18 -13.11
CA LYS A 96 -8.90 -17.90 -14.23
C LYS A 96 -7.57 -17.26 -14.68
N MET A 97 -7.50 -15.95 -14.74
CA MET A 97 -6.26 -15.26 -15.12
C MET A 97 -5.11 -15.53 -14.17
N VAL A 98 -5.40 -15.70 -12.89
CA VAL A 98 -4.35 -15.87 -11.86
C VAL A 98 -4.13 -17.34 -11.47
N GLU A 99 -4.93 -18.27 -11.98
CA GLU A 99 -4.94 -19.68 -11.60
C GLU A 99 -3.53 -20.31 -11.61
N ASN A 100 -2.79 -20.10 -12.68
CA ASN A 100 -1.47 -20.71 -12.88
C ASN A 100 -0.30 -19.82 -12.44
N ARG A 101 -0.57 -18.59 -11.93
CA ARG A 101 0.49 -17.67 -11.51
C ARG A 101 0.98 -18.04 -10.11
N ARG A 102 2.16 -18.62 -10.03
CA ARG A 102 2.86 -18.81 -8.74
C ARG A 102 3.23 -17.45 -8.16
N GLY A 103 3.14 -17.32 -6.83
CA GLY A 103 3.43 -16.06 -6.14
C GLY A 103 2.38 -14.97 -6.37
N PHE A 104 1.17 -15.33 -6.79
CA PHE A 104 0.03 -14.42 -6.81
C PHE A 104 -0.72 -14.46 -5.48
N PHE A 105 -1.12 -13.27 -4.97
CA PHE A 105 -1.91 -13.12 -3.76
C PHE A 105 -3.03 -12.09 -3.97
N LEU A 106 -4.25 -12.48 -3.61
CA LEU A 106 -5.40 -11.59 -3.51
C LEU A 106 -5.67 -11.33 -2.04
N GLN A 107 -5.48 -10.09 -1.61
CA GLN A 107 -5.83 -9.67 -0.25
C GLN A 107 -7.15 -8.92 -0.28
N ILE A 108 -8.12 -9.40 0.46
CA ILE A 108 -9.42 -8.74 0.63
C ILE A 108 -9.43 -8.06 2.00
N SER A 109 -9.58 -6.73 1.98
CA SER A 109 -9.77 -5.93 3.18
C SER A 109 -11.26 -5.73 3.42
N SER A 110 -11.80 -6.36 4.48
CA SER A 110 -13.20 -6.21 4.82
C SER A 110 -13.41 -6.48 6.31
N PHE A 111 -13.57 -5.43 7.10
CA PHE A 111 -13.64 -5.48 8.55
C PHE A 111 -15.04 -5.15 9.04
N LYS A 112 -15.54 -5.93 10.00
CA LYS A 112 -16.86 -5.75 10.58
C LYS A 112 -17.00 -4.35 11.21
N GLY A 113 -18.08 -3.66 10.84
CA GLY A 113 -18.38 -2.31 11.33
C GLY A 113 -17.60 -1.18 10.64
N LEU A 114 -16.64 -1.49 9.75
CA LEU A 114 -15.83 -0.53 9.00
C LEU A 114 -16.17 -0.51 7.51
N TYR A 115 -16.45 -1.67 6.96
CA TYR A 115 -16.75 -1.85 5.55
C TYR A 115 -18.24 -2.04 5.34
N ALA A 116 -18.85 -1.21 4.51
CA ALA A 116 -20.30 -1.29 4.21
C ALA A 116 -20.68 -2.62 3.54
N ASN A 117 -19.74 -3.27 2.86
CA ASN A 117 -19.93 -4.53 2.15
C ASN A 117 -19.49 -5.77 2.97
N TYR A 118 -19.28 -5.63 4.28
CA TYR A 118 -18.78 -6.74 5.11
C TYR A 118 -19.61 -8.02 4.96
N ASP A 119 -20.93 -7.92 5.10
CA ASP A 119 -21.81 -9.09 5.02
C ASP A 119 -21.82 -9.72 3.61
N GLU A 120 -21.62 -8.94 2.56
CA GLU A 120 -21.53 -9.43 1.19
C GLU A 120 -20.26 -10.23 0.96
N VAL A 121 -19.15 -9.77 1.54
CA VAL A 121 -17.84 -10.40 1.39
C VAL A 121 -17.69 -11.65 2.24
N HIS A 122 -18.28 -11.68 3.43
CA HIS A 122 -18.07 -12.76 4.40
C HIS A 122 -19.15 -13.86 4.40
N LYS A 123 -20.44 -13.52 4.24
CA LYS A 123 -21.52 -14.52 4.41
C LYS A 123 -21.84 -15.36 3.18
N PRO A 124 -22.06 -14.81 1.99
CA PRO A 124 -22.46 -15.63 0.83
C PRO A 124 -21.30 -16.18 0.01
N ASN A 125 -20.08 -15.71 0.21
CA ASN A 125 -19.04 -15.76 -0.80
C ASN A 125 -17.86 -16.70 -0.52
N LEU A 126 -17.97 -17.56 0.47
CA LEU A 126 -17.04 -18.69 0.58
C LEU A 126 -16.92 -19.50 -0.73
N LYS A 127 -17.99 -19.54 -1.55
CA LYS A 127 -17.93 -20.16 -2.88
C LYS A 127 -17.12 -19.36 -3.88
N ALA A 128 -17.29 -18.02 -3.92
CA ALA A 128 -16.52 -17.14 -4.81
C ALA A 128 -15.02 -17.18 -4.49
N TRP A 129 -14.66 -17.17 -3.20
CA TRP A 129 -13.25 -17.25 -2.81
C TRP A 129 -12.61 -18.60 -3.14
N ARG A 130 -13.38 -19.68 -3.21
CA ARG A 130 -12.88 -21.00 -3.66
C ARG A 130 -12.33 -20.99 -5.09
N LEU A 131 -12.80 -20.09 -5.94
CA LEU A 131 -12.25 -19.92 -7.29
C LEU A 131 -10.78 -19.51 -7.29
N PHE A 132 -10.36 -18.79 -6.25
CA PHE A 132 -8.97 -18.36 -6.09
C PHE A 132 -8.10 -19.37 -5.32
N GLY A 133 -8.71 -20.41 -4.74
CA GLY A 133 -8.01 -21.43 -3.97
C GLY A 133 -7.26 -20.84 -2.77
N ASN A 134 -5.98 -21.20 -2.64
CA ASN A 134 -5.10 -20.70 -1.58
C ASN A 134 -4.46 -19.33 -1.88
N LYS A 135 -4.87 -18.69 -2.96
CA LYS A 135 -4.32 -17.38 -3.39
C LYS A 135 -5.06 -16.19 -2.77
N VAL A 136 -6.16 -16.41 -2.09
CA VAL A 136 -6.95 -15.36 -1.45
C VAL A 136 -6.81 -15.41 0.07
N ALA A 137 -6.62 -14.23 0.66
CA ALA A 137 -6.71 -14.01 2.10
C ALA A 137 -7.76 -12.92 2.35
N VAL A 138 -8.77 -13.24 3.16
CA VAL A 138 -9.78 -12.28 3.60
C VAL A 138 -9.42 -11.83 5.01
N CYS A 139 -9.07 -10.55 5.14
CA CYS A 139 -8.72 -9.93 6.41
C CYS A 139 -10.02 -9.43 7.07
N ASP A 140 -10.38 -10.00 8.22
CA ASP A 140 -11.60 -9.66 8.96
C ASP A 140 -11.36 -9.32 10.44
N ASN A 141 -10.13 -9.46 10.90
CA ASN A 141 -9.77 -9.16 12.28
C ASN A 141 -9.46 -7.67 12.44
N PRO A 142 -10.25 -6.91 13.24
CA PRO A 142 -9.99 -5.51 13.49
C PRO A 142 -8.63 -5.21 14.12
N SER A 143 -8.03 -6.16 14.84
CA SER A 143 -6.68 -6.00 15.41
C SER A 143 -5.58 -5.93 14.35
N ASP A 144 -5.86 -6.42 13.14
CA ASP A 144 -4.92 -6.38 12.02
C ASP A 144 -4.94 -5.01 11.29
N ILE A 145 -5.88 -4.14 11.67
CA ILE A 145 -5.99 -2.80 11.09
C ILE A 145 -4.95 -1.89 11.71
N GLN A 146 -3.89 -1.66 10.98
CA GLN A 146 -2.95 -0.58 11.31
C GLN A 146 -3.46 0.74 10.70
N THR A 147 -4.58 1.24 11.21
CA THR A 147 -5.11 2.53 10.77
C THR A 147 -4.26 3.64 11.33
N LYS A 148 -3.69 4.45 10.45
CA LYS A 148 -2.94 5.66 10.83
C LYS A 148 -3.84 6.88 10.69
N PRO A 149 -3.58 7.97 11.43
CA PRO A 149 -4.39 9.19 11.36
C PRO A 149 -4.10 9.98 10.07
N LEU A 150 -4.40 9.38 8.92
CA LEU A 150 -4.18 9.90 7.58
C LEU A 150 -5.47 9.84 6.77
N GLY A 151 -5.62 10.72 5.78
CA GLY A 151 -6.82 10.77 4.96
C GLY A 151 -8.09 10.98 5.79
N ARG A 152 -9.17 10.26 5.50
CA ARG A 152 -10.41 10.33 6.29
C ARG A 152 -10.27 9.80 7.72
N ALA A 153 -9.30 8.94 7.97
CA ALA A 153 -9.02 8.44 9.33
C ALA A 153 -8.52 9.53 10.30
N CYS A 154 -8.14 10.70 9.79
CA CYS A 154 -7.78 11.86 10.62
C CYS A 154 -8.96 12.42 11.42
N ASN A 155 -10.20 12.12 11.06
CA ASN A 155 -11.39 12.74 11.60
C ASN A 155 -12.18 11.80 12.54
N GLY A 156 -12.78 12.37 13.59
CA GLY A 156 -13.69 11.68 14.48
C GLY A 156 -13.04 10.58 15.35
N LYS A 157 -13.83 9.55 15.68
CA LYS A 157 -13.41 8.46 16.57
C LYS A 157 -12.18 7.70 16.09
N TRP A 158 -12.01 7.58 14.78
CA TRP A 158 -10.87 6.89 14.16
C TRP A 158 -9.55 7.59 14.42
N HIS A 159 -9.57 8.90 14.62
CA HIS A 159 -8.39 9.66 15.00
C HIS A 159 -7.86 9.20 16.37
N GLU A 160 -8.73 8.96 17.34
CA GLU A 160 -8.33 8.50 18.67
C GLU A 160 -7.85 7.03 18.65
N GLU A 161 -8.51 6.17 17.87
CA GLU A 161 -8.10 4.79 17.72
C GLU A 161 -6.79 4.66 16.93
N ALA A 162 -6.63 5.46 15.87
CA ALA A 162 -5.40 5.51 15.09
C ALA A 162 -4.19 6.00 15.89
N LYS A 163 -4.39 6.87 16.89
CA LYS A 163 -3.31 7.30 17.80
C LYS A 163 -2.75 6.18 18.66
N ARG A 164 -3.47 5.07 18.80
CA ARG A 164 -3.04 3.90 19.60
C ARG A 164 -2.24 2.89 18.79
N VAL A 165 -2.00 3.14 17.51
CA VAL A 165 -1.22 2.24 16.67
C VAL A 165 0.23 2.25 17.11
N ASN A 166 0.73 1.08 17.48
CA ASN A 166 2.13 0.88 17.82
C ASN A 166 3.01 1.02 16.58
N GLY A 167 4.00 1.88 16.62
CA GLY A 167 5.01 2.02 15.60
C GLY A 167 5.20 3.44 15.06
N PHE A 168 6.29 3.61 14.32
CA PHE A 168 6.60 4.87 13.64
C PHE A 168 5.77 5.03 12.37
N PRO A 169 5.50 6.27 11.92
CA PRO A 169 5.04 6.51 10.56
C PRO A 169 5.91 5.79 9.54
N SER A 170 5.28 5.21 8.53
CA SER A 170 5.99 4.42 7.49
C SER A 170 7.11 5.20 6.81
N CYS A 171 6.90 6.50 6.59
CA CYS A 171 7.91 7.36 6.00
C CYS A 171 9.17 7.53 6.87
N ILE A 172 9.04 7.50 8.21
CA ILE A 172 10.20 7.55 9.12
C ILE A 172 10.98 6.25 9.02
N ASN A 173 10.29 5.12 9.06
CA ASN A 173 10.93 3.82 8.91
C ASN A 173 11.63 3.70 7.55
N SER A 174 10.96 4.15 6.49
CA SER A 174 11.54 4.16 5.15
C SER A 174 12.82 5.00 5.10
N ALA A 175 12.81 6.18 5.73
CA ALA A 175 14.00 7.03 5.79
C ALA A 175 15.15 6.39 6.57
N LEU A 176 14.86 5.69 7.68
CA LEU A 176 15.87 4.96 8.45
C LEU A 176 16.52 3.82 7.65
N ILE A 177 15.72 3.08 6.88
CA ILE A 177 16.22 2.01 6.00
C ILE A 177 17.07 2.61 4.88
N LEU A 178 16.59 3.67 4.24
CA LEU A 178 17.26 4.32 3.12
C LEU A 178 18.57 5.01 3.54
N ALA A 179 18.75 5.30 4.83
CA ALA A 179 20.02 5.79 5.36
C ALA A 179 21.13 4.71 5.34
N GLN A 180 20.80 3.44 5.14
CA GLN A 180 21.76 2.32 5.03
C GLN A 180 22.34 2.25 3.61
N THR A 181 23.03 3.30 3.19
CA THR A 181 23.48 3.49 1.79
C THR A 181 24.37 2.37 1.25
N LYS A 182 25.15 1.70 2.09
CA LYS A 182 26.02 0.58 1.68
C LYS A 182 25.20 -0.61 1.16
N GLU A 183 24.16 -1.00 1.89
CA GLU A 183 23.27 -2.10 1.47
C GLU A 183 22.46 -1.75 0.20
N ILE A 184 22.14 -0.46 0.00
CA ILE A 184 21.45 -0.02 -1.23
C ILE A 184 22.32 -0.28 -2.46
N GLN A 185 23.62 -0.06 -2.39
CA GLN A 185 24.54 -0.32 -3.50
C GLN A 185 24.60 -1.81 -3.87
N ASP A 186 24.45 -2.69 -2.87
CA ASP A 186 24.58 -4.13 -3.06
C ASP A 186 23.28 -4.78 -3.60
N ILE A 187 22.12 -4.38 -3.11
CA ILE A 187 20.85 -5.06 -3.40
C ILE A 187 19.76 -4.19 -4.01
N GLY A 188 19.96 -2.86 -4.06
CA GLY A 188 18.98 -1.89 -4.52
C GLY A 188 17.93 -1.50 -3.47
N ILE A 189 17.32 -0.32 -3.69
CA ILE A 189 16.37 0.30 -2.74
C ILE A 189 15.14 -0.59 -2.51
N GLY A 190 14.56 -1.14 -3.58
CA GLY A 190 13.35 -1.95 -3.49
C GLY A 190 13.56 -3.24 -2.70
N ALA A 191 14.64 -3.97 -2.99
CA ALA A 191 14.97 -5.20 -2.28
C ALA A 191 15.32 -4.95 -0.81
N LEU A 192 16.00 -3.83 -0.50
CA LEU A 192 16.28 -3.43 0.89
C LEU A 192 14.99 -3.17 1.66
N MET A 193 14.06 -2.42 1.09
CA MET A 193 12.78 -2.12 1.71
C MET A 193 11.92 -3.38 1.89
N GLU A 194 11.93 -4.29 0.93
CA GLU A 194 11.22 -5.59 1.03
C GLU A 194 11.80 -6.49 2.13
N ARG A 195 13.12 -6.51 2.30
CA ARG A 195 13.80 -7.29 3.36
C ARG A 195 13.32 -6.87 4.76
N HIS A 196 13.10 -5.61 4.96
CA HIS A 196 12.70 -5.08 6.27
C HIS A 196 11.18 -5.15 6.54
N GLN A 197 10.40 -5.83 5.76
CA GLN A 197 8.96 -6.23 5.82
C GLN A 197 7.95 -5.43 6.68
N LYS A 198 8.40 -4.54 7.54
CA LYS A 198 7.56 -3.75 8.48
C LYS A 198 7.18 -2.38 7.93
N PHE A 199 7.43 -2.09 6.64
CA PHE A 199 7.49 -0.72 6.15
C PHE A 199 6.78 -0.57 4.81
N CYS A 200 6.30 0.63 4.57
CA CYS A 200 5.77 1.00 3.28
C CYS A 200 6.88 0.96 2.24
N LEU A 201 6.73 0.02 1.36
CA LEU A 201 7.43 0.02 0.07
C LEU A 201 7.18 1.36 -0.62
N PRO A 202 8.06 1.82 -1.54
CA PRO A 202 7.75 2.97 -2.35
C PRO A 202 6.37 2.80 -2.98
N ILE A 203 5.53 3.81 -2.84
CA ILE A 203 4.19 3.84 -3.41
C ILE A 203 4.24 4.73 -4.64
N VAL A 204 3.92 4.18 -5.79
CA VAL A 204 3.71 4.93 -7.03
C VAL A 204 2.21 5.17 -7.19
N SER A 205 1.81 6.42 -7.27
CA SER A 205 0.42 6.82 -7.47
C SER A 205 0.06 6.86 -8.95
N TRP A 206 -1.22 6.99 -9.24
CA TRP A 206 -1.81 7.05 -10.57
C TRP A 206 -1.17 8.09 -11.51
N ASP A 207 -0.59 9.16 -10.97
CA ASP A 207 0.10 10.24 -11.69
C ASP A 207 1.64 10.03 -11.79
N GLY A 208 2.13 8.89 -11.41
CA GLY A 208 3.57 8.57 -11.37
C GLY A 208 4.31 9.13 -10.15
N SER A 209 3.65 9.86 -9.26
CA SER A 209 4.29 10.38 -8.06
C SER A 209 4.70 9.26 -7.09
N ILE A 210 5.91 9.39 -6.53
CA ILE A 210 6.49 8.45 -5.58
C ILE A 210 6.35 9.01 -4.18
N ARG A 211 5.79 8.19 -3.27
CA ARG A 211 5.67 8.48 -1.85
C ARG A 211 6.24 7.35 -1.01
N LEU A 212 6.72 7.69 0.18
CA LEU A 212 7.15 6.72 1.19
C LEU A 212 6.15 6.61 2.36
N GLY A 213 5.02 7.27 2.24
CA GLY A 213 3.92 7.23 3.19
C GLY A 213 2.63 6.74 2.53
N GLU A 214 1.72 6.24 3.35
CA GLU A 214 0.53 5.49 2.91
C GLU A 214 -0.64 6.36 2.43
N SER A 215 -0.56 7.68 2.56
CA SER A 215 -1.64 8.60 2.19
C SER A 215 -1.29 9.44 0.97
N GLU A 216 -2.31 9.81 0.20
CA GLU A 216 -2.17 10.83 -0.86
C GLU A 216 -1.67 12.18 -0.32
N GLN A 217 -1.89 12.45 0.98
CA GLN A 217 -1.43 13.66 1.66
C GLN A 217 0.06 13.60 2.03
N CYS A 218 0.69 12.41 1.97
CA CYS A 218 2.10 12.28 2.23
C CYS A 218 2.92 13.00 1.16
N LYS A 219 4.06 13.55 1.60
CA LYS A 219 4.98 14.28 0.70
C LYS A 219 5.37 13.43 -0.50
N VAL A 220 5.23 14.01 -1.68
CA VAL A 220 5.79 13.46 -2.92
C VAL A 220 7.31 13.62 -2.85
N VAL A 221 8.03 12.53 -3.05
CA VAL A 221 9.49 12.49 -3.04
C VAL A 221 10.04 12.77 -4.43
N ALA A 222 9.47 12.10 -5.43
CA ALA A 222 9.88 12.18 -6.83
C ALA A 222 8.70 11.76 -7.73
N ASN A 223 8.92 11.80 -9.06
CA ASN A 223 8.01 11.18 -10.03
C ASN A 223 8.78 10.16 -10.86
N ILE A 224 8.14 9.05 -11.25
CA ILE A 224 8.79 7.97 -12.04
C ILE A 224 9.24 8.42 -13.44
N THR A 225 8.79 9.58 -13.90
CA THR A 225 9.23 10.19 -15.17
C THR A 225 10.58 10.87 -15.06
N GLU A 226 11.11 11.08 -13.86
CA GLU A 226 12.42 11.65 -13.62
C GLU A 226 13.54 10.62 -13.89
N PRO A 227 14.77 11.06 -14.16
CA PRO A 227 15.91 10.15 -14.26
C PRO A 227 16.10 9.32 -12.99
N LEU A 228 16.35 8.01 -13.15
CA LEU A 228 16.51 7.09 -12.02
C LEU A 228 17.58 7.52 -11.00
N PRO A 229 18.76 8.04 -11.40
CA PRO A 229 19.74 8.53 -10.44
C PRO A 229 19.21 9.65 -9.56
N ASP A 230 18.41 10.57 -10.12
CA ASP A 230 17.81 11.69 -9.39
C ASP A 230 16.74 11.19 -8.41
N ILE A 231 15.91 10.23 -8.84
CA ILE A 231 14.93 9.58 -7.97
C ILE A 231 15.64 8.91 -6.79
N ASN A 232 16.68 8.12 -7.06
CA ASN A 232 17.45 7.43 -6.02
C ASN A 232 18.06 8.42 -5.03
N GLN A 233 18.64 9.51 -5.52
CA GLN A 233 19.21 10.56 -4.66
C GLN A 233 18.14 11.22 -3.78
N LYS A 234 16.94 11.49 -4.33
CA LYS A 234 15.81 12.05 -3.58
C LYS A 234 15.27 11.07 -2.53
N LEU A 235 15.21 9.78 -2.85
CA LEU A 235 14.79 8.73 -1.91
C LEU A 235 15.79 8.58 -0.75
N ILE A 236 17.09 8.51 -1.04
CA ILE A 236 18.15 8.39 -0.03
C ILE A 236 18.17 9.61 0.89
N ASN A 237 17.99 10.80 0.33
CA ASN A 237 17.98 12.06 1.07
C ASN A 237 16.59 12.42 1.64
N PHE A 238 15.62 11.50 1.53
CA PHE A 238 14.28 11.79 2.02
C PHE A 238 14.29 12.12 3.51
N ARG A 239 13.51 13.16 3.86
CA ARG A 239 13.22 13.53 5.24
C ARG A 239 11.70 13.56 5.43
N PRO A 240 11.18 12.96 6.48
CA PRO A 240 9.77 13.03 6.83
C PRO A 240 9.28 14.47 6.87
N CYS A 241 8.03 14.69 6.45
CA CYS A 241 7.50 16.05 6.29
C CYS A 241 7.08 16.72 7.60
N GLY A 242 7.14 16.02 8.75
CA GLY A 242 6.64 16.55 10.03
C GLY A 242 5.11 16.60 10.13
N GLY A 243 4.36 16.32 9.07
CA GLY A 243 2.90 16.36 9.09
C GLY A 243 2.24 15.39 10.06
N CYS A 244 2.97 14.35 10.48
CA CYS A 244 2.55 13.39 11.49
C CYS A 244 3.03 13.75 12.90
N ASP A 245 3.81 14.81 13.08
CA ASP A 245 4.39 15.19 14.38
C ASP A 245 3.34 15.76 15.35
N SER A 246 2.21 16.21 14.82
CA SER A 246 1.05 16.64 15.62
C SER A 246 0.36 15.47 16.34
N TYR A 247 0.69 14.23 15.97
CA TYR A 247 0.13 13.02 16.58
C TYR A 247 1.03 12.48 17.66
N LYS A 248 0.44 12.12 18.80
CA LYS A 248 1.13 11.35 19.83
C LYS A 248 1.22 9.91 19.38
N TRP A 249 2.42 9.43 19.12
CA TRP A 249 2.68 8.05 18.78
C TRP A 249 2.91 7.24 20.04
N HIS A 250 2.13 6.18 20.23
CA HIS A 250 2.38 5.21 21.27
C HIS A 250 3.36 4.17 20.72
N LEU A 251 4.55 4.16 21.28
CA LEU A 251 5.58 3.20 20.94
C LEU A 251 5.63 2.13 22.03
N GLN A 252 5.55 0.88 21.63
CA GLN A 252 5.89 -0.22 22.53
C GLN A 252 7.38 -0.49 22.39
N ASP A 253 8.11 -0.34 23.49
CA ASP A 253 9.53 -0.68 23.54
C ASP A 253 9.65 -2.21 23.37
N PRO A 254 10.33 -2.71 22.32
CA PRO A 254 10.41 -4.15 22.04
C PRO A 254 11.19 -4.93 23.09
N VAL A 255 11.91 -4.25 24.00
CA VAL A 255 12.73 -4.87 25.05
C VAL A 255 12.03 -4.83 26.40
N THR A 256 11.37 -3.70 26.73
CA THR A 256 10.77 -3.50 28.06
C THR A 256 9.25 -3.67 28.07
N GLU A 257 8.63 -3.84 26.89
CA GLU A 257 7.17 -3.85 26.69
C GLU A 257 6.44 -2.60 27.26
N GLN A 258 7.19 -1.59 27.69
CA GLN A 258 6.62 -0.35 28.21
C GLN A 258 6.16 0.53 27.07
N GLU A 259 4.93 1.01 27.16
CA GLU A 259 4.39 2.01 26.24
C GLU A 259 5.06 3.37 26.52
N LYS A 260 5.67 3.95 25.50
CA LYS A 260 6.17 5.32 25.50
C LYS A 260 5.34 6.17 24.57
N THR A 261 4.79 7.25 25.09
CA THR A 261 4.15 8.27 24.26
C THR A 261 5.21 9.24 23.77
N VAL A 262 5.44 9.29 22.48
CA VAL A 262 6.37 10.23 21.84
C VAL A 262 5.56 11.32 21.19
N SER A 263 5.63 12.54 21.70
CA SER A 263 4.92 13.70 21.16
C SER A 263 5.70 14.45 20.07
N ASN A 264 7.03 14.30 20.05
CA ASN A 264 7.91 14.86 19.02
C ASN A 264 8.95 13.81 18.67
N ILE A 265 8.91 13.32 17.45
CA ILE A 265 9.99 12.49 16.93
C ILE A 265 11.07 13.45 16.46
N LEU A 266 12.04 13.71 17.36
CA LEU A 266 13.25 14.42 16.97
C LEU A 266 14.03 13.50 16.01
N TRP A 267 13.99 13.84 14.75
CA TRP A 267 14.87 13.23 13.77
C TRP A 267 16.32 13.49 14.20
N PRO A 268 17.18 12.47 14.29
CA PRO A 268 18.59 12.69 14.60
C PRO A 268 19.20 13.52 13.47
N THR A 269 19.34 14.82 13.71
CA THR A 269 19.85 15.76 12.72
C THR A 269 21.37 15.72 12.57
N ASN A 270 22.05 14.95 13.41
CA ASN A 270 23.51 15.02 13.49
C ASN A 270 24.16 13.64 13.62
N ASN A 271 24.03 12.78 12.63
CA ASN A 271 25.00 11.66 12.43
C ASN A 271 24.54 10.79 11.27
N ILE A 272 24.62 11.33 10.06
CA ILE A 272 24.82 10.57 8.84
C ILE A 272 25.92 11.26 8.03
#